data_060556a7b7aff16d419cfd548f7862af
#
_entry.id   060556a7b7aff16d419cfd548f7862af
#
_cell.length_a   1.000
_cell.length_b   1.000
_cell.length_c   1.000
_cell.angle_alpha   90.00
_cell.angle_beta   90.00
_cell.angle_gamma   90.00
#
_symmetry.space_group_name_H-M   'P 1'
#
loop_
_entity.id
_entity.type
_entity.pdbx_description
1 polymer ?
#
loop_
_entity_poly.entity_id
_entity_poly.type
_entity_poly.pdbx_seq_one_letter_code
_entity_poly.pdbx_strand_id
1 'polypeptide(L)'
;MERVFRLGLAVLLVAVMQLAARAADPIDRLRTHITQAMTEARGRMGVAIKHLESGTEIVINADEKFPMASTFKLPVLVTLYDKAKKGQLKWDETVDVGIHDQHLGSGDLSYLYDVPGVKLSLHNVANLMMMVSDNSGADICLTRAGADHVNALMAALGAGGLHVDRPTQELILDYQGLETANLKGMTFAEIQKHAPPPAATQSSAPQANAIEARFARDDRFAADPRDQATPKAFVALLEKMWRGEAVDKASSDAMLETMKRCRTGAGRIKGLLPPNTTVAHKTGTIGGVVDDVGIMYLPDEAGHVAIAVLSKQTRATDVEVERAIAQIARYAYDYFTFTRRSGS
;
A
#
# COMPACT_ATOMS: atom_id res chain seq x y z
N MET A 1 -27.27 -48.46 -41.20
CA MET A 1 -27.31 -47.99 -39.81
C MET A 1 -25.89 -47.63 -39.30
N GLU A 2 -24.84 -48.40 -39.50
CA GLU A 2 -23.47 -48.13 -39.04
C GLU A 2 -22.87 -46.78 -39.52
N ARG A 3 -23.12 -46.35 -40.74
CA ARG A 3 -22.55 -45.09 -41.27
C ARG A 3 -23.14 -43.85 -40.60
N VAL A 4 -24.44 -43.89 -40.23
CA VAL A 4 -25.09 -42.78 -39.52
C VAL A 4 -24.63 -42.69 -38.09
N PHE A 5 -24.38 -43.85 -37.45
CA PHE A 5 -23.86 -43.91 -36.07
C PHE A 5 -22.42 -43.38 -35.98
N ARG A 6 -21.58 -43.68 -36.95
CA ARG A 6 -20.19 -43.19 -37.01
C ARG A 6 -20.11 -41.69 -37.26
N LEU A 7 -21.05 -41.12 -38.07
CA LEU A 7 -21.11 -39.66 -38.29
C LEU A 7 -21.59 -38.93 -37.06
N GLY A 8 -22.57 -39.47 -36.31
CA GLY A 8 -23.06 -38.90 -35.05
C GLY A 8 -22.01 -38.89 -33.98
N LEU A 9 -21.20 -39.96 -33.88
CA LEU A 9 -20.11 -40.06 -32.89
C LEU A 9 -18.96 -39.08 -33.19
N ALA A 10 -18.63 -38.88 -34.48
CA ALA A 10 -17.59 -37.94 -34.93
C ALA A 10 -18.04 -36.47 -34.66
N VAL A 11 -19.28 -36.13 -34.92
CA VAL A 11 -19.84 -34.79 -34.62
C VAL A 11 -19.88 -34.52 -33.13
N LEU A 12 -20.23 -35.53 -32.30
CA LEU A 12 -20.23 -35.42 -30.85
C LEU A 12 -18.81 -35.24 -30.27
N LEU A 13 -17.83 -36.00 -30.83
CA LEU A 13 -16.40 -35.85 -30.44
C LEU A 13 -15.84 -34.49 -30.80
N VAL A 14 -16.18 -33.94 -31.97
CA VAL A 14 -15.76 -32.59 -32.41
C VAL A 14 -16.41 -31.53 -31.53
N ALA A 15 -17.70 -31.68 -31.18
CA ALA A 15 -18.38 -30.75 -30.26
C ALA A 15 -17.82 -30.81 -28.83
N VAL A 16 -17.48 -31.99 -28.31
CA VAL A 16 -16.83 -32.17 -27.00
C VAL A 16 -15.40 -31.64 -27.04
N MET A 17 -14.65 -31.82 -28.13
CA MET A 17 -13.33 -31.20 -28.28
C MET A 17 -13.40 -29.66 -28.39
N GLN A 18 -14.43 -29.10 -29.00
CA GLN A 18 -14.63 -27.67 -29.07
C GLN A 18 -15.09 -27.07 -27.72
N LEU A 19 -15.80 -27.83 -26.87
CA LEU A 19 -16.10 -27.41 -25.48
C LEU A 19 -14.84 -27.50 -24.58
N ALA A 20 -13.98 -28.49 -24.80
CA ALA A 20 -12.74 -28.64 -24.00
C ALA A 20 -11.63 -27.66 -24.42
N ALA A 21 -11.74 -27.04 -25.60
CA ALA A 21 -10.74 -26.11 -26.14
C ALA A 21 -11.11 -24.64 -26.00
N ARG A 22 -12.05 -24.31 -25.11
CA ARG A 22 -12.18 -22.93 -24.66
C ARG A 22 -11.02 -22.66 -23.69
N ALA A 23 -9.84 -22.34 -24.26
CA ALA A 23 -8.72 -21.87 -23.44
C ALA A 23 -9.27 -20.76 -22.53
N ALA A 24 -9.14 -20.95 -21.21
CA ALA A 24 -9.61 -19.95 -20.24
C ALA A 24 -9.07 -18.58 -20.67
N ASP A 25 -9.94 -17.56 -20.62
CA ASP A 25 -9.57 -16.19 -20.98
C ASP A 25 -8.24 -15.85 -20.31
N PRO A 26 -7.27 -15.27 -21.00
CA PRO A 26 -6.00 -14.86 -20.40
C PRO A 26 -6.18 -14.06 -19.09
N ILE A 27 -7.23 -13.24 -18.99
CA ILE A 27 -7.54 -12.49 -17.79
C ILE A 27 -8.05 -13.40 -16.64
N ASP A 28 -8.78 -14.46 -16.94
CA ASP A 28 -9.24 -15.43 -15.94
C ASP A 28 -8.07 -16.27 -15.41
N ARG A 29 -7.09 -16.60 -16.25
CA ARG A 29 -5.84 -17.23 -15.81
C ARG A 29 -5.04 -16.30 -14.92
N LEU A 30 -4.93 -15.02 -15.28
CA LEU A 30 -4.28 -14.02 -14.43
C LEU A 30 -4.97 -13.93 -13.08
N ARG A 31 -6.29 -13.83 -13.04
CA ARG A 31 -7.08 -13.81 -11.79
C ARG A 31 -6.81 -15.04 -10.92
N THR A 32 -6.72 -16.22 -11.55
CA THR A 32 -6.42 -17.48 -10.86
C THR A 32 -5.03 -17.46 -10.23
N HIS A 33 -4.00 -17.02 -10.96
CA HIS A 33 -2.63 -16.93 -10.44
C HIS A 33 -2.53 -15.92 -9.29
N ILE A 34 -3.19 -14.77 -9.41
CA ILE A 34 -3.25 -13.76 -8.34
C ILE A 34 -3.92 -14.36 -7.10
N THR A 35 -5.07 -15.01 -7.26
CA THR A 35 -5.79 -15.64 -6.14
C THR A 35 -4.94 -16.71 -5.44
N GLN A 36 -4.17 -17.49 -6.22
CA GLN A 36 -3.25 -18.47 -5.66
C GLN A 36 -2.13 -17.80 -4.85
N ALA A 37 -1.47 -16.76 -5.40
CA ALA A 37 -0.43 -16.02 -4.68
C ALA A 37 -0.94 -15.43 -3.36
N MET A 38 -2.18 -14.91 -3.32
CA MET A 38 -2.79 -14.37 -2.11
C MET A 38 -2.86 -15.40 -0.96
N THR A 39 -2.92 -16.70 -1.26
CA THR A 39 -2.98 -17.74 -0.22
C THR A 39 -1.69 -17.87 0.60
N GLU A 40 -0.55 -17.44 0.04
CA GLU A 40 0.75 -17.47 0.71
C GLU A 40 0.80 -16.58 1.96
N ALA A 41 -0.02 -15.52 2.01
CA ALA A 41 -0.11 -14.63 3.16
C ALA A 41 -0.72 -15.29 4.41
N ARG A 42 -1.39 -16.42 4.26
CA ARG A 42 -2.11 -17.10 5.35
C ARG A 42 -2.96 -16.13 6.19
N GLY A 43 -3.65 -15.23 5.50
CA GLY A 43 -4.47 -14.15 6.03
C GLY A 43 -5.44 -13.62 4.98
N ARG A 44 -5.88 -12.40 5.15
CA ARG A 44 -6.77 -11.76 4.21
C ARG A 44 -6.00 -10.78 3.34
N MET A 45 -6.17 -10.86 2.03
CA MET A 45 -5.63 -9.90 1.07
C MET A 45 -6.72 -9.32 0.19
N GLY A 46 -6.54 -8.06 -0.21
CA GLY A 46 -7.33 -7.36 -1.20
C GLY A 46 -6.43 -6.82 -2.31
N VAL A 47 -6.85 -6.98 -3.56
CA VAL A 47 -6.08 -6.59 -4.74
C VAL A 47 -6.95 -5.80 -5.70
N ALA A 48 -6.44 -4.65 -6.13
CA ALA A 48 -6.96 -3.90 -7.27
C ALA A 48 -5.81 -3.58 -8.22
N ILE A 49 -6.00 -3.86 -9.50
CA ILE A 49 -5.05 -3.62 -10.57
C ILE A 49 -5.79 -2.97 -11.72
N LYS A 50 -5.23 -1.90 -12.30
CA LYS A 50 -5.78 -1.24 -13.48
C LYS A 50 -4.67 -0.85 -14.44
N HIS A 51 -4.80 -1.29 -15.68
CA HIS A 51 -4.00 -0.76 -16.78
C HIS A 51 -4.58 0.58 -17.20
N LEU A 52 -3.79 1.65 -17.03
CA LEU A 52 -4.31 3.03 -17.05
C LEU A 52 -4.70 3.49 -18.46
N GLU A 53 -4.06 2.98 -19.49
CA GLU A 53 -4.35 3.32 -20.89
C GLU A 53 -5.56 2.57 -21.46
N SER A 54 -5.70 1.26 -21.16
CA SER A 54 -6.81 0.47 -21.68
C SER A 54 -8.04 0.46 -20.78
N GLY A 55 -7.87 0.84 -19.50
CA GLY A 55 -8.92 0.73 -18.49
C GLY A 55 -9.20 -0.71 -18.01
N THR A 56 -8.41 -1.71 -18.45
CA THR A 56 -8.59 -3.11 -18.03
C THR A 56 -8.32 -3.25 -16.53
N GLU A 57 -9.25 -3.87 -15.81
CA GLU A 57 -9.20 -4.00 -14.34
C GLU A 57 -9.25 -5.46 -13.89
N ILE A 58 -8.49 -5.76 -12.84
CA ILE A 58 -8.56 -7.00 -12.07
C ILE A 58 -8.78 -6.63 -10.60
N VAL A 59 -9.87 -7.11 -10.01
CA VAL A 59 -10.25 -6.81 -8.63
C VAL A 59 -10.58 -8.09 -7.88
N ILE A 60 -10.01 -8.23 -6.67
CA ILE A 60 -10.25 -9.36 -5.76
C ILE A 60 -10.33 -8.78 -4.35
N ASN A 61 -11.45 -8.94 -3.67
CA ASN A 61 -11.71 -8.31 -2.37
C ASN A 61 -11.46 -6.78 -2.37
N ALA A 62 -11.64 -6.11 -3.52
CA ALA A 62 -11.16 -4.75 -3.74
C ALA A 62 -12.02 -3.66 -3.06
N ASP A 63 -13.23 -4.00 -2.65
CA ASP A 63 -14.14 -3.13 -1.88
C ASP A 63 -14.11 -3.45 -0.37
N GLU A 64 -13.31 -4.44 0.05
CA GLU A 64 -13.11 -4.77 1.47
C GLU A 64 -12.16 -3.75 2.10
N LYS A 65 -12.40 -3.41 3.37
CA LYS A 65 -11.58 -2.48 4.15
C LYS A 65 -10.38 -3.19 4.77
N PHE A 66 -9.21 -2.56 4.66
CA PHE A 66 -7.95 -3.00 5.22
C PHE A 66 -7.29 -1.85 5.98
N PRO A 67 -6.59 -2.10 7.10
CA PRO A 67 -5.77 -1.08 7.75
C PRO A 67 -4.70 -0.59 6.77
N MET A 68 -4.51 0.72 6.68
CA MET A 68 -3.57 1.31 5.72
C MET A 68 -2.11 1.20 6.15
N ALA A 69 -1.83 1.05 7.44
CA ALA A 69 -0.48 1.26 7.93
C ALA A 69 0.13 2.52 7.27
N SER A 70 1.40 2.52 6.91
CA SER A 70 2.05 3.70 6.31
C SER A 70 1.60 4.07 4.88
N THR A 71 0.70 3.32 4.24
CA THR A 71 0.17 3.74 2.93
C THR A 71 -0.72 4.98 3.04
N PHE A 72 -1.25 5.30 4.24
CA PHE A 72 -2.00 6.56 4.50
C PHE A 72 -1.18 7.83 4.20
N LYS A 73 0.15 7.73 4.16
CA LYS A 73 1.04 8.85 3.82
C LYS A 73 0.86 9.35 2.39
N LEU A 74 0.33 8.51 1.51
CA LEU A 74 0.04 8.92 0.13
C LEU A 74 -1.11 9.95 0.04
N PRO A 75 -2.32 9.74 0.60
CA PRO A 75 -3.34 10.77 0.64
C PRO A 75 -2.92 12.03 1.41
N VAL A 76 -2.07 11.90 2.44
CA VAL A 76 -1.47 13.07 3.12
C VAL A 76 -0.61 13.88 2.15
N LEU A 77 0.26 13.23 1.36
CA LEU A 77 1.09 13.91 0.35
C LEU A 77 0.22 14.67 -0.67
N VAL A 78 -0.82 14.02 -1.21
CA VAL A 78 -1.74 14.66 -2.16
C VAL A 78 -2.38 15.91 -1.56
N THR A 79 -2.77 15.84 -0.29
CA THR A 79 -3.39 16.96 0.42
C THR A 79 -2.41 18.11 0.64
N LEU A 80 -1.14 17.83 0.93
CA LEU A 80 -0.11 18.88 1.03
C LEU A 80 0.06 19.62 -0.30
N TYR A 81 0.09 18.88 -1.42
CA TYR A 81 0.16 19.50 -2.75
C TYR A 81 -1.08 20.34 -3.09
N ASP A 82 -2.29 19.86 -2.73
CA ASP A 82 -3.52 20.63 -2.89
C ASP A 82 -3.48 21.95 -2.10
N LYS A 83 -3.06 21.89 -0.83
CA LYS A 83 -2.90 23.08 0.01
C LYS A 83 -1.82 24.04 -0.51
N ALA A 84 -0.70 23.51 -0.97
CA ALA A 84 0.36 24.33 -1.56
C ALA A 84 -0.14 25.04 -2.82
N LYS A 85 -0.87 24.35 -3.69
CA LYS A 85 -1.50 24.92 -4.88
C LYS A 85 -2.48 26.04 -4.56
N LYS A 86 -3.20 25.90 -3.46
CA LYS A 86 -4.14 26.92 -2.94
C LYS A 86 -3.45 28.05 -2.16
N GLY A 87 -2.12 28.03 -2.02
CA GLY A 87 -1.36 29.03 -1.26
C GLY A 87 -1.57 28.95 0.26
N GLN A 88 -2.10 27.82 0.77
CA GLN A 88 -2.39 27.59 2.18
C GLN A 88 -1.17 27.05 2.96
N LEU A 89 -0.14 26.62 2.26
CA LEU A 89 1.17 26.24 2.83
C LEU A 89 2.28 26.56 1.82
N LYS A 90 3.51 26.58 2.31
CA LYS A 90 4.71 26.79 1.48
C LYS A 90 5.66 25.62 1.65
N TRP A 91 6.18 25.10 0.55
CA TRP A 91 7.12 23.97 0.55
C TRP A 91 8.48 24.32 1.19
N ASP A 92 8.87 25.60 1.14
CA ASP A 92 10.10 26.13 1.71
C ASP A 92 9.94 26.61 3.17
N GLU A 93 8.74 26.48 3.77
CA GLU A 93 8.59 26.78 5.18
C GLU A 93 9.53 25.92 6.03
N THR A 94 10.16 26.55 7.00
CA THR A 94 11.07 25.84 7.92
C THR A 94 10.27 25.11 8.98
N VAL A 95 10.54 23.81 9.11
CA VAL A 95 10.04 22.94 10.17
C VAL A 95 11.17 22.70 11.15
N ASP A 96 10.97 23.09 12.41
CA ASP A 96 11.84 22.72 13.50
C ASP A 96 11.46 21.32 14.00
N VAL A 97 12.34 20.34 13.84
CA VAL A 97 12.14 18.99 14.34
C VAL A 97 12.79 18.89 15.72
N GLY A 98 11.99 18.76 16.75
CA GLY A 98 12.44 18.72 18.12
C GLY A 98 12.11 17.40 18.84
N ILE A 99 12.37 17.38 20.14
CA ILE A 99 12.19 16.18 20.98
C ILE A 99 10.74 15.65 21.00
N HIS A 100 9.77 16.53 20.79
CA HIS A 100 8.33 16.14 20.77
C HIS A 100 7.88 15.63 19.40
N ASP A 101 8.70 15.77 18.36
CA ASP A 101 8.42 15.24 17.03
C ASP A 101 9.03 13.85 16.81
N GLN A 102 9.67 13.28 17.83
CA GLN A 102 10.20 11.93 17.79
C GLN A 102 9.08 10.92 17.95
N HIS A 103 8.90 10.10 16.92
CA HIS A 103 7.83 9.11 16.91
C HIS A 103 8.37 7.69 16.74
N LEU A 104 7.61 6.72 17.26
CA LEU A 104 7.93 5.31 17.18
C LEU A 104 7.95 4.80 15.74
N GLY A 105 8.76 3.80 15.47
CA GLY A 105 8.76 3.02 14.24
C GLY A 105 9.75 3.52 13.20
N SER A 106 9.34 3.55 11.93
CA SER A 106 10.24 3.82 10.79
C SER A 106 10.61 5.28 10.63
N GLY A 107 11.80 5.52 10.10
CA GLY A 107 12.31 6.83 9.71
C GLY A 107 13.57 7.23 10.46
N ASP A 108 14.17 8.31 9.98
CA ASP A 108 15.48 8.78 10.45
C ASP A 108 15.38 10.03 11.33
N LEU A 109 14.28 10.81 11.24
CA LEU A 109 14.13 12.06 11.99
C LEU A 109 14.15 11.85 13.51
N SER A 110 13.62 10.72 13.99
CA SER A 110 13.66 10.39 15.42
C SER A 110 15.05 10.17 15.99
N TYR A 111 16.10 10.06 15.14
CA TYR A 111 17.49 9.96 15.55
C TYR A 111 18.27 11.28 15.41
N LEU A 112 17.65 12.34 14.90
CA LEU A 112 18.28 13.64 14.60
C LEU A 112 17.81 14.76 15.52
N TYR A 113 17.47 14.44 16.75
CA TYR A 113 16.89 15.39 17.71
C TYR A 113 17.87 15.90 18.77
N ASP A 114 19.12 15.45 18.74
CA ASP A 114 20.13 15.93 19.67
C ASP A 114 20.29 17.46 19.53
N VAL A 115 20.52 18.11 20.66
CA VAL A 115 20.58 19.59 20.74
C VAL A 115 21.64 20.16 19.80
N PRO A 116 21.31 21.13 18.93
CA PRO A 116 20.09 21.98 18.92
C PRO A 116 18.91 21.46 18.10
N GLY A 117 18.87 20.24 17.59
CA GLY A 117 17.82 19.71 16.74
C GLY A 117 18.04 19.98 15.26
N VAL A 118 17.04 19.68 14.43
CA VAL A 118 17.15 19.76 12.97
C VAL A 118 16.10 20.71 12.42
N LYS A 119 16.53 21.58 11.47
CA LYS A 119 15.63 22.43 10.70
C LYS A 119 15.59 21.96 9.25
N LEU A 120 14.41 21.64 8.76
CA LEU A 120 14.18 21.19 7.40
C LEU A 120 13.08 22.01 6.73
N SER A 121 13.10 22.07 5.39
CA SER A 121 11.92 22.54 4.68
C SER A 121 10.79 21.51 4.77
N LEU A 122 9.54 21.94 4.73
CA LEU A 122 8.37 21.03 4.68
C LEU A 122 8.50 20.03 3.52
N HIS A 123 9.05 20.48 2.38
CA HIS A 123 9.33 19.62 1.23
C HIS A 123 10.27 18.45 1.58
N ASN A 124 11.33 18.70 2.34
CA ASN A 124 12.25 17.65 2.77
C ASN A 124 11.59 16.70 3.78
N VAL A 125 10.77 17.21 4.69
CA VAL A 125 10.00 16.39 5.63
C VAL A 125 9.02 15.47 4.86
N ALA A 126 8.29 16.00 3.87
CA ALA A 126 7.40 15.20 3.03
C ALA A 126 8.17 14.15 2.18
N ASN A 127 9.38 14.49 1.70
CA ASN A 127 10.24 13.52 1.02
C ASN A 127 10.66 12.38 1.94
N LEU A 128 11.05 12.64 3.19
CA LEU A 128 11.38 11.59 4.17
C LEU A 128 10.16 10.74 4.51
N MET A 129 8.98 11.35 4.70
CA MET A 129 7.71 10.64 4.87
C MET A 129 7.48 9.61 3.77
N MET A 130 7.74 9.96 2.52
CA MET A 130 7.47 9.07 1.38
C MET A 130 8.62 8.10 1.09
N MET A 131 9.88 8.55 1.13
CA MET A 131 11.02 7.77 0.67
C MET A 131 11.44 6.68 1.65
N VAL A 132 11.51 7.00 2.93
CA VAL A 132 11.92 6.08 4.01
C VAL A 132 10.78 5.78 4.98
N SER A 133 9.57 6.24 4.64
CA SER A 133 8.39 6.07 5.49
C SER A 133 8.53 6.68 6.89
N ASP A 134 9.24 7.82 7.02
CA ASP A 134 9.51 8.49 8.28
C ASP A 134 8.21 8.82 9.03
N ASN A 135 8.09 8.37 10.28
CA ASN A 135 6.89 8.53 11.08
C ASN A 135 6.80 9.91 11.72
N SER A 136 7.92 10.47 12.19
CA SER A 136 7.99 11.85 12.66
C SER A 136 7.60 12.82 11.55
N GLY A 137 8.19 12.62 10.36
CA GLY A 137 7.83 13.38 9.17
C GLY A 137 6.37 13.22 8.77
N ALA A 138 5.80 12.01 8.94
CA ALA A 138 4.40 11.76 8.63
C ALA A 138 3.46 12.56 9.52
N ASP A 139 3.71 12.61 10.83
CA ASP A 139 2.83 13.28 11.77
C ASP A 139 2.95 14.81 11.66
N ILE A 140 4.14 15.32 11.36
CA ILE A 140 4.34 16.73 10.98
C ILE A 140 3.53 17.05 9.71
N CYS A 141 3.62 16.23 8.68
CA CYS A 141 2.89 16.38 7.44
C CYS A 141 1.36 16.28 7.65
N LEU A 142 0.90 15.31 8.45
CA LEU A 142 -0.52 15.16 8.75
C LEU A 142 -1.07 16.36 9.54
N THR A 143 -0.29 16.91 10.46
CA THR A 143 -0.66 18.15 11.18
C THR A 143 -0.85 19.32 10.21
N ARG A 144 -0.01 19.44 9.17
CA ARG A 144 -0.15 20.48 8.13
C ARG A 144 -1.31 20.20 7.18
N ALA A 145 -1.51 18.93 6.82
CA ALA A 145 -2.61 18.51 5.96
C ALA A 145 -3.97 18.66 6.65
N GLY A 146 -4.08 18.16 7.90
CA GLY A 146 -5.34 18.03 8.64
C GLY A 146 -6.14 16.81 8.19
N ALA A 147 -6.40 15.86 9.09
CA ALA A 147 -7.09 14.60 8.77
C ALA A 147 -8.45 14.83 8.10
N ASP A 148 -9.26 15.74 8.61
CA ASP A 148 -10.57 16.08 8.02
C ASP A 148 -10.43 16.57 6.57
N HIS A 149 -9.40 17.38 6.30
CA HIS A 149 -9.14 17.88 4.93
C HIS A 149 -8.66 16.75 4.01
N VAL A 150 -7.80 15.84 4.50
CA VAL A 150 -7.41 14.62 3.78
C VAL A 150 -8.64 13.84 3.38
N ASN A 151 -9.53 13.53 4.34
CA ASN A 151 -10.72 12.74 4.09
C ASN A 151 -11.71 13.42 3.12
N ALA A 152 -11.93 14.71 3.28
CA ALA A 152 -12.77 15.49 2.37
C ALA A 152 -12.21 15.51 0.94
N LEU A 153 -10.89 15.68 0.79
CA LEU A 153 -10.24 15.66 -0.53
C LEU A 153 -10.31 14.27 -1.17
N MET A 154 -10.06 13.20 -0.41
CA MET A 154 -10.16 11.83 -0.93
C MET A 154 -11.59 11.52 -1.41
N ALA A 155 -12.60 11.94 -0.66
CA ALA A 155 -14.00 11.81 -1.08
C ALA A 155 -14.29 12.56 -2.39
N ALA A 156 -13.81 13.81 -2.51
CA ALA A 156 -13.97 14.64 -3.71
C ALA A 156 -13.27 14.05 -4.95
N LEU A 157 -12.14 13.35 -4.76
CA LEU A 157 -11.40 12.68 -5.82
C LEU A 157 -11.98 11.31 -6.22
N GLY A 158 -13.06 10.86 -5.57
CA GLY A 158 -13.65 9.53 -5.80
C GLY A 158 -12.87 8.40 -5.14
N ALA A 159 -11.98 8.72 -4.21
CA ALA A 159 -11.19 7.80 -3.40
C ALA A 159 -11.68 7.73 -1.93
N GLY A 160 -12.98 7.96 -1.68
CA GLY A 160 -13.58 8.02 -0.34
C GLY A 160 -13.52 6.72 0.48
N GLY A 161 -13.01 5.63 -0.12
CA GLY A 161 -12.63 4.42 0.61
C GLY A 161 -11.31 4.52 1.37
N LEU A 162 -10.57 5.65 1.26
CA LEU A 162 -9.39 6.01 2.04
C LEU A 162 -9.84 6.93 3.18
N HIS A 163 -9.57 6.54 4.42
CA HIS A 163 -9.94 7.34 5.59
C HIS A 163 -8.81 7.38 6.60
N VAL A 164 -8.34 8.58 6.94
CA VAL A 164 -7.24 8.86 7.87
C VAL A 164 -7.80 9.46 9.14
N ASP A 165 -7.53 8.85 10.29
CA ASP A 165 -8.10 9.24 11.59
C ASP A 165 -7.04 9.72 12.57
N ARG A 166 -5.85 9.08 12.56
CA ARG A 166 -4.84 9.21 13.62
C ARG A 166 -3.46 9.53 13.07
N PRO A 167 -2.62 10.28 13.85
CA PRO A 167 -1.18 10.33 13.60
C PRO A 167 -0.53 8.95 13.81
N THR A 168 0.64 8.74 13.20
CA THR A 168 1.37 7.48 13.25
C THR A 168 1.70 7.04 14.68
N GLN A 169 2.06 8.00 15.54
CA GLN A 169 2.38 7.69 16.94
C GLN A 169 1.18 7.09 17.67
N GLU A 170 0.01 7.70 17.54
CA GLU A 170 -1.22 7.21 18.17
C GLU A 170 -1.61 5.84 17.61
N LEU A 171 -1.51 5.65 16.29
CA LEU A 171 -1.79 4.37 15.64
C LEU A 171 -0.89 3.24 16.18
N ILE A 172 0.42 3.50 16.36
CA ILE A 172 1.36 2.51 16.88
C ILE A 172 1.08 2.19 18.35
N LEU A 173 0.78 3.20 19.16
CA LEU A 173 0.47 3.03 20.57
C LEU A 173 -0.83 2.22 20.77
N ASP A 174 -1.87 2.52 19.99
CA ASP A 174 -3.12 1.77 19.99
C ASP A 174 -2.90 0.31 19.57
N TYR A 175 -2.06 0.08 18.53
CA TYR A 175 -1.68 -1.28 18.14
C TYR A 175 -1.00 -2.04 19.29
N GLN A 176 -0.13 -1.36 20.05
CA GLN A 176 0.53 -1.93 21.22
C GLN A 176 -0.42 -2.14 22.42
N GLY A 177 -1.62 -1.57 22.39
CA GLY A 177 -2.60 -1.63 23.46
C GLY A 177 -2.33 -0.63 24.60
N LEU A 178 -1.63 0.46 24.27
CA LEU A 178 -1.36 1.55 25.21
C LEU A 178 -2.44 2.63 25.07
N GLU A 179 -2.93 3.15 26.21
CA GLU A 179 -3.91 4.24 26.20
C GLU A 179 -3.23 5.57 25.85
N THR A 180 -3.45 6.01 24.60
CA THR A 180 -2.82 7.22 24.06
C THR A 180 -3.14 8.50 24.83
N ALA A 181 -4.32 8.58 25.45
CA ALA A 181 -4.72 9.72 26.26
C ALA A 181 -3.75 9.99 27.43
N ASN A 182 -3.19 8.93 28.01
CA ASN A 182 -2.25 9.02 29.13
C ASN A 182 -0.82 9.38 28.71
N LEU A 183 -0.53 9.33 27.40
CA LEU A 183 0.80 9.54 26.84
C LEU A 183 0.91 10.86 26.07
N LYS A 184 -0.17 11.63 26.00
CA LYS A 184 -0.23 12.89 25.28
C LYS A 184 0.75 13.91 25.87
N GLY A 185 1.62 14.46 25.04
CA GLY A 185 2.63 15.45 25.43
C GLY A 185 3.91 14.85 26.04
N MET A 186 4.00 13.53 26.16
CA MET A 186 5.24 12.85 26.57
C MET A 186 6.25 12.85 25.41
N THR A 187 7.52 12.90 25.76
CA THR A 187 8.63 12.69 24.83
C THR A 187 8.73 11.21 24.43
N PHE A 188 9.39 10.93 23.32
CA PHE A 188 9.67 9.56 22.88
C PHE A 188 10.32 8.71 23.99
N ALA A 189 11.32 9.26 24.69
CA ALA A 189 12.01 8.57 25.78
C ALA A 189 11.10 8.24 26.97
N GLU A 190 10.12 9.09 27.26
CA GLU A 190 9.10 8.83 28.29
C GLU A 190 8.13 7.76 27.84
N ILE A 191 7.64 7.83 26.60
CA ILE A 191 6.75 6.82 26.00
C ILE A 191 7.42 5.44 25.97
N GLN A 192 8.72 5.38 25.64
CA GLN A 192 9.46 4.11 25.63
C GLN A 192 9.48 3.40 27.00
N LYS A 193 9.39 4.13 28.11
CA LYS A 193 9.31 3.52 29.45
C LYS A 193 7.96 2.82 29.69
N HIS A 194 6.92 3.23 28.99
CA HIS A 194 5.57 2.63 29.06
C HIS A 194 5.36 1.56 27.98
N ALA A 195 6.19 1.58 26.91
CA ALA A 195 6.10 0.58 25.85
C ALA A 195 6.51 -0.81 26.38
N PRO A 196 5.79 -1.86 26.00
CA PRO A 196 6.23 -3.20 26.32
C PRO A 196 7.63 -3.42 25.72
N PRO A 197 8.53 -4.12 26.42
CA PRO A 197 9.86 -4.40 25.90
C PRO A 197 9.75 -5.10 24.53
N PRO A 198 10.69 -4.84 23.60
CA PRO A 198 10.70 -5.51 22.32
C PRO A 198 10.55 -7.02 22.48
N ALA A 199 9.80 -7.66 21.60
CA ALA A 199 9.50 -9.10 21.69
C ALA A 199 10.74 -10.00 21.87
N ALA A 200 11.91 -9.52 21.42
CA ALA A 200 13.20 -10.21 21.59
C ALA A 200 13.71 -10.27 23.03
N THR A 201 13.21 -9.42 23.96
CA THR A 201 13.63 -9.40 25.37
C THR A 201 12.66 -10.13 26.31
N GLN A 202 11.53 -10.62 25.79
CA GLN A 202 10.57 -11.45 26.56
C GLN A 202 10.97 -12.94 26.52
N SER A 203 12.20 -13.24 26.96
CA SER A 203 12.74 -14.62 26.88
C SER A 203 12.14 -15.62 27.92
N SER A 204 11.14 -15.24 28.70
CA SER A 204 10.53 -16.08 29.74
C SER A 204 9.12 -16.60 29.40
N ALA A 205 8.45 -16.06 28.37
CA ALA A 205 7.17 -16.60 27.92
C ALA A 205 7.41 -17.73 26.88
N PRO A 206 6.66 -18.83 26.90
CA PRO A 206 6.70 -19.82 25.84
C PRO A 206 6.46 -19.12 24.48
N GLN A 207 7.26 -19.41 23.46
CA GLN A 207 7.14 -18.81 22.12
C GLN A 207 5.70 -18.85 21.57
N ALA A 208 4.94 -19.91 21.88
CA ALA A 208 3.53 -20.06 21.52
C ALA A 208 2.67 -18.90 22.07
N ASN A 209 2.82 -18.52 23.33
CA ASN A 209 2.03 -17.44 23.94
C ASN A 209 2.35 -16.07 23.33
N ALA A 210 3.59 -15.83 22.92
CA ALA A 210 4.00 -14.60 22.25
C ALA A 210 3.39 -14.48 20.84
N ILE A 211 3.30 -15.61 20.10
CA ILE A 211 2.66 -15.68 18.79
C ILE A 211 1.16 -15.45 18.91
N GLU A 212 0.48 -16.10 19.86
CA GLU A 212 -0.95 -15.91 20.11
C GLU A 212 -1.27 -14.45 20.51
N ALA A 213 -0.46 -13.87 21.37
CA ALA A 213 -0.62 -12.48 21.78
C ALA A 213 -0.43 -11.51 20.59
N ARG A 214 0.53 -11.79 19.69
CA ARG A 214 0.69 -11.05 18.43
C ARG A 214 -0.57 -11.16 17.58
N PHE A 215 -1.05 -12.37 17.33
CA PHE A 215 -2.22 -12.59 16.50
C PHE A 215 -3.49 -11.92 17.07
N ALA A 216 -3.66 -11.95 18.39
CA ALA A 216 -4.76 -11.24 19.04
C ALA A 216 -4.67 -9.70 18.85
N ARG A 217 -3.46 -9.13 18.85
CA ARG A 217 -3.26 -7.71 18.52
C ARG A 217 -3.59 -7.41 17.07
N ASP A 218 -3.11 -8.28 16.15
CA ASP A 218 -3.35 -8.14 14.71
C ASP A 218 -4.85 -8.20 14.40
N ASP A 219 -5.59 -9.12 15.04
CA ASP A 219 -7.03 -9.27 14.87
C ASP A 219 -7.81 -8.04 15.40
N ARG A 220 -7.41 -7.53 16.57
CA ARG A 220 -8.00 -6.31 17.13
C ARG A 220 -7.73 -5.10 16.25
N PHE A 221 -6.51 -4.95 15.75
CA PHE A 221 -6.13 -3.87 14.85
C PHE A 221 -6.87 -3.94 13.51
N ALA A 222 -7.03 -5.13 12.95
CA ALA A 222 -7.79 -5.34 11.72
C ALA A 222 -9.29 -5.05 11.86
N ALA A 223 -9.84 -5.17 13.08
CA ALA A 223 -11.22 -4.88 13.40
C ALA A 223 -11.48 -3.39 13.71
N ASP A 224 -10.43 -2.59 13.96
CA ASP A 224 -10.55 -1.15 14.20
C ASP A 224 -11.05 -0.44 12.92
N PRO A 225 -12.15 0.30 12.96
CA PRO A 225 -12.69 0.98 11.78
C PRO A 225 -11.86 2.18 11.32
N ARG A 226 -10.92 2.66 12.14
CA ARG A 226 -10.07 3.82 11.86
C ARG A 226 -8.91 3.46 10.93
N ASP A 227 -8.43 4.45 10.18
CA ASP A 227 -7.28 4.36 9.26
C ASP A 227 -7.38 3.18 8.26
N GLN A 228 -8.58 3.01 7.70
CA GLN A 228 -8.90 1.94 6.76
C GLN A 228 -8.92 2.42 5.32
N ALA A 229 -8.57 1.53 4.42
CA ALA A 229 -8.68 1.75 2.98
C ALA A 229 -9.24 0.54 2.25
N THR A 230 -9.79 0.78 1.04
CA THR A 230 -10.05 -0.27 0.07
C THR A 230 -8.98 -0.26 -1.04
N PRO A 231 -8.56 -1.43 -1.58
CA PRO A 231 -7.64 -1.48 -2.72
C PRO A 231 -8.11 -0.62 -3.91
N LYS A 232 -9.42 -0.65 -4.18
CA LYS A 232 -10.03 0.11 -5.27
C LYS A 232 -9.89 1.63 -5.08
N ALA A 233 -10.00 2.14 -3.85
CA ALA A 233 -9.82 3.56 -3.58
C ALA A 233 -8.37 4.02 -3.80
N PHE A 234 -7.37 3.19 -3.49
CA PHE A 234 -5.99 3.48 -3.83
C PHE A 234 -5.76 3.53 -5.34
N VAL A 235 -6.30 2.57 -6.09
CA VAL A 235 -6.19 2.58 -7.56
C VAL A 235 -6.87 3.80 -8.15
N ALA A 236 -8.03 4.22 -7.64
CA ALA A 236 -8.71 5.45 -8.07
C ALA A 236 -7.84 6.70 -7.81
N LEU A 237 -7.21 6.80 -6.63
CA LEU A 237 -6.30 7.90 -6.31
C LEU A 237 -5.07 7.90 -7.23
N LEU A 238 -4.43 6.74 -7.45
CA LEU A 238 -3.26 6.59 -8.33
C LEU A 238 -3.60 6.95 -9.78
N GLU A 239 -4.77 6.57 -10.28
CA GLU A 239 -5.25 6.97 -11.61
C GLU A 239 -5.41 8.49 -11.71
N LYS A 240 -6.01 9.15 -10.70
CA LYS A 240 -6.13 10.61 -10.65
C LYS A 240 -4.76 11.29 -10.63
N MET A 241 -3.80 10.76 -9.89
CA MET A 241 -2.42 11.26 -9.90
C MET A 241 -1.78 11.09 -11.28
N TRP A 242 -1.90 9.93 -11.90
CA TRP A 242 -1.35 9.68 -13.24
C TRP A 242 -1.94 10.61 -14.31
N ARG A 243 -3.25 10.86 -14.25
CA ARG A 243 -3.94 11.78 -15.16
C ARG A 243 -3.65 13.27 -14.90
N GLY A 244 -2.99 13.62 -13.81
CA GLY A 244 -2.82 15.01 -13.39
C GLY A 244 -4.09 15.64 -12.81
N GLU A 245 -5.03 14.82 -12.37
CA GLU A 245 -6.35 15.23 -11.88
C GLU A 245 -6.45 15.21 -10.35
N ALA A 246 -5.43 14.74 -9.63
CA ALA A 246 -5.42 14.73 -8.17
C ALA A 246 -5.28 16.14 -7.58
N VAL A 247 -4.46 17.00 -8.23
CA VAL A 247 -4.29 18.43 -7.94
C VAL A 247 -4.16 19.18 -9.26
N ASP A 248 -3.01 19.05 -9.92
CA ASP A 248 -2.71 19.46 -11.29
C ASP A 248 -1.58 18.58 -11.85
N LYS A 249 -1.26 18.73 -13.13
CA LYS A 249 -0.24 17.88 -13.79
C LYS A 249 1.14 18.03 -13.16
N ALA A 250 1.58 19.26 -12.88
CA ALA A 250 2.90 19.51 -12.30
C ALA A 250 3.03 18.93 -10.88
N SER A 251 2.01 19.11 -10.05
CA SER A 251 1.94 18.53 -8.71
C SER A 251 1.91 16.99 -8.77
N SER A 252 1.13 16.43 -9.69
CA SER A 252 1.03 14.98 -9.88
C SER A 252 2.36 14.36 -10.30
N ASP A 253 3.06 14.99 -11.26
CA ASP A 253 4.39 14.53 -11.68
C ASP A 253 5.39 14.59 -10.51
N ALA A 254 5.40 15.68 -9.73
CA ALA A 254 6.28 15.81 -8.57
C ALA A 254 6.01 14.74 -7.49
N MET A 255 4.73 14.43 -7.24
CA MET A 255 4.34 13.35 -6.32
C MET A 255 4.82 11.99 -6.82
N LEU A 256 4.61 11.67 -8.10
CA LEU A 256 5.06 10.41 -8.70
C LEU A 256 6.58 10.30 -8.70
N GLU A 257 7.32 11.38 -8.98
CA GLU A 257 8.78 11.39 -8.88
C GLU A 257 9.26 11.14 -7.44
N THR A 258 8.56 11.67 -6.44
CA THR A 258 8.86 11.37 -5.04
C THR A 258 8.61 9.89 -4.71
N MET A 259 7.50 9.30 -5.21
CA MET A 259 7.18 7.89 -5.02
C MET A 259 8.16 6.95 -5.71
N LYS A 260 8.74 7.32 -6.87
CA LYS A 260 9.79 6.53 -7.56
C LYS A 260 11.06 6.39 -6.70
N ARG A 261 11.31 7.32 -5.80
CA ARG A 261 12.43 7.32 -4.87
C ARG A 261 12.17 6.51 -3.60
N CYS A 262 11.02 5.84 -3.47
CA CYS A 262 10.70 4.99 -2.32
C CYS A 262 11.77 3.90 -2.14
N ARG A 263 12.32 3.80 -0.93
CA ARG A 263 13.42 2.91 -0.54
C ARG A 263 12.97 1.70 0.27
N THR A 264 11.69 1.64 0.64
CA THR A 264 11.10 0.53 1.40
C THR A 264 10.48 -0.50 0.48
N GLY A 265 10.27 -1.75 0.96
CA GLY A 265 9.54 -2.80 0.27
C GLY A 265 10.22 -3.32 -1.00
N ALA A 266 11.55 -3.48 -0.99
CA ALA A 266 12.30 -4.05 -2.11
C ALA A 266 11.79 -5.45 -2.50
N GLY A 267 11.23 -6.22 -1.57
CA GLY A 267 10.64 -7.54 -1.78
C GLY A 267 9.17 -7.54 -2.22
N ARG A 268 8.50 -6.36 -2.31
CA ARG A 268 7.07 -6.24 -2.62
C ARG A 268 6.84 -6.04 -4.12
N ILE A 269 6.09 -5.01 -4.55
CA ILE A 269 5.82 -4.78 -5.99
C ILE A 269 7.08 -4.90 -6.83
N LYS A 270 8.21 -4.37 -6.38
CA LYS A 270 9.51 -4.45 -7.10
C LYS A 270 10.16 -5.83 -7.11
N GLY A 271 9.84 -6.70 -6.17
CA GLY A 271 10.63 -7.86 -5.78
C GLY A 271 10.89 -8.90 -6.88
N LEU A 272 9.97 -9.07 -7.82
CA LEU A 272 10.09 -10.02 -8.93
C LEU A 272 9.98 -9.35 -10.32
N LEU A 273 9.97 -8.02 -10.36
CA LEU A 273 9.97 -7.30 -11.64
C LEU A 273 11.37 -7.37 -12.29
N PRO A 274 11.44 -7.22 -13.62
CA PRO A 274 12.73 -7.13 -14.29
C PRO A 274 13.58 -6.00 -13.73
N PRO A 275 14.92 -6.15 -13.68
CA PRO A 275 15.82 -5.07 -13.27
C PRO A 275 15.50 -3.77 -14.02
N ASN A 276 15.60 -2.64 -13.33
CA ASN A 276 15.34 -1.29 -13.85
C ASN A 276 13.87 -0.98 -14.19
N THR A 277 12.92 -1.85 -13.85
CA THR A 277 11.50 -1.48 -13.94
C THR A 277 11.22 -0.33 -12.98
N THR A 278 10.76 0.80 -13.52
CA THR A 278 10.37 1.96 -12.71
C THR A 278 9.05 1.67 -12.00
N VAL A 279 9.03 1.91 -10.69
CA VAL A 279 7.82 1.79 -9.86
C VAL A 279 7.73 3.01 -8.95
N ALA A 280 6.65 3.75 -9.06
CA ALA A 280 6.28 4.80 -8.10
C ALA A 280 5.36 4.17 -7.04
N HIS A 281 5.83 4.02 -5.79
CA HIS A 281 5.04 3.29 -4.80
C HIS A 281 5.17 3.80 -3.37
N LYS A 282 4.28 3.33 -2.49
CA LYS A 282 4.31 3.53 -1.04
C LYS A 282 3.91 2.25 -0.32
N THR A 283 4.72 1.87 0.65
CA THR A 283 4.53 0.67 1.48
C THR A 283 3.86 0.98 2.81
N GLY A 284 3.20 -0.01 3.39
CA GLY A 284 2.68 0.00 4.76
C GLY A 284 3.02 -1.30 5.49
N THR A 285 3.39 -1.20 6.78
CA THR A 285 3.66 -2.39 7.62
C THR A 285 3.34 -2.08 9.07
N ILE A 286 2.51 -2.90 9.68
CA ILE A 286 2.29 -2.95 11.12
C ILE A 286 1.65 -4.30 11.50
N GLY A 287 2.26 -5.04 12.42
CA GLY A 287 1.76 -6.35 12.81
C GLY A 287 1.49 -7.26 11.60
N GLY A 288 0.29 -7.85 11.53
CA GLY A 288 -0.15 -8.70 10.43
C GLY A 288 -0.65 -7.94 9.19
N VAL A 289 -0.15 -6.74 8.96
CA VAL A 289 -0.44 -5.88 7.79
C VAL A 289 0.84 -5.65 7.02
N VAL A 290 0.86 -6.02 5.73
CA VAL A 290 1.96 -5.79 4.79
C VAL A 290 1.34 -5.35 3.47
N ASP A 291 1.51 -4.09 3.14
CA ASP A 291 0.84 -3.43 2.03
C ASP A 291 1.83 -2.80 1.06
N ASP A 292 1.44 -2.70 -0.21
CA ASP A 292 2.15 -1.89 -1.20
C ASP A 292 1.17 -1.36 -2.25
N VAL A 293 1.25 -0.06 -2.56
CA VAL A 293 0.37 0.62 -3.52
C VAL A 293 1.20 1.50 -4.44
N GLY A 294 0.94 1.47 -5.75
CA GLY A 294 1.75 2.25 -6.66
C GLY A 294 1.42 2.09 -8.14
N ILE A 295 2.29 2.62 -8.97
CA ILE A 295 2.22 2.54 -10.43
C ILE A 295 3.49 1.90 -10.97
N MET A 296 3.34 0.81 -11.70
CA MET A 296 4.41 0.18 -12.48
C MET A 296 4.44 0.78 -13.89
N TYR A 297 5.64 1.11 -14.36
CA TYR A 297 5.91 1.62 -15.72
C TYR A 297 6.34 0.44 -16.59
N LEU A 298 5.50 0.06 -17.54
CA LEU A 298 5.78 -1.06 -18.41
C LEU A 298 6.75 -0.68 -19.53
N PRO A 299 7.55 -1.63 -20.05
CA PRO A 299 8.49 -1.37 -21.16
C PRO A 299 7.77 -1.23 -22.50
N ASP A 300 8.51 -0.75 -23.51
CA ASP A 300 8.10 -0.76 -24.92
C ASP A 300 6.72 -0.10 -25.15
N GLU A 301 6.46 1.00 -24.42
CA GLU A 301 5.18 1.74 -24.49
C GLU A 301 3.95 0.87 -24.14
N ALA A 302 4.16 -0.25 -23.43
CA ALA A 302 3.04 -1.09 -22.99
C ALA A 302 2.13 -0.39 -21.97
N GLY A 303 2.53 0.77 -21.45
CA GLY A 303 1.71 1.64 -20.61
C GLY A 303 2.04 1.57 -19.13
N HIS A 304 1.04 1.87 -18.30
CA HIS A 304 1.19 1.99 -16.86
C HIS A 304 0.13 1.13 -16.13
N VAL A 305 0.55 0.50 -15.05
CA VAL A 305 -0.35 -0.31 -14.23
C VAL A 305 -0.43 0.26 -12.82
N ALA A 306 -1.57 0.81 -12.45
CA ALA A 306 -1.88 1.11 -11.06
C ALA A 306 -2.20 -0.20 -10.32
N ILE A 307 -1.59 -0.39 -9.16
CA ILE A 307 -1.74 -1.59 -8.35
C ILE A 307 -1.84 -1.22 -6.87
N ALA A 308 -2.76 -1.85 -6.17
CA ALA A 308 -2.90 -1.80 -4.72
C ALA A 308 -3.06 -3.23 -4.20
N VAL A 309 -2.14 -3.64 -3.34
CA VAL A 309 -2.20 -4.91 -2.62
C VAL A 309 -2.17 -4.60 -1.14
N LEU A 310 -3.29 -4.88 -0.47
CA LEU A 310 -3.48 -4.66 0.96
C LEU A 310 -3.68 -6.00 1.65
N SER A 311 -3.21 -6.09 2.89
CA SER A 311 -3.34 -7.30 3.70
C SER A 311 -3.77 -7.00 5.13
N LYS A 312 -4.34 -8.00 5.79
CA LYS A 312 -4.64 -7.98 7.22
C LYS A 312 -4.65 -9.37 7.80
N GLN A 313 -4.40 -9.47 9.11
CA GLN A 313 -4.44 -10.72 9.85
C GLN A 313 -3.56 -11.80 9.22
N THR A 314 -2.40 -11.41 8.64
CA THR A 314 -1.48 -12.37 8.05
C THR A 314 -0.83 -13.22 9.15
N ARG A 315 -0.74 -14.54 8.90
CA ARG A 315 -0.08 -15.52 9.80
C ARG A 315 1.24 -16.01 9.21
N ALA A 316 1.53 -15.57 7.99
CA ALA A 316 2.81 -15.78 7.34
C ALA A 316 3.87 -14.79 7.87
N THR A 317 5.12 -15.03 7.57
CA THR A 317 6.18 -14.06 7.81
C THR A 317 6.06 -12.87 6.83
N ASP A 318 6.57 -11.71 7.20
CA ASP A 318 6.55 -10.54 6.32
C ASP A 318 7.19 -10.86 4.95
N VAL A 319 8.27 -11.66 4.94
CA VAL A 319 8.96 -12.09 3.71
C VAL A 319 8.04 -12.92 2.79
N GLU A 320 7.25 -13.84 3.37
CA GLU A 320 6.27 -14.63 2.60
C GLU A 320 5.17 -13.74 2.02
N VAL A 321 4.66 -12.77 2.79
CA VAL A 321 3.65 -11.82 2.31
C VAL A 321 4.23 -10.88 1.26
N GLU A 322 5.44 -10.37 1.45
CA GLU A 322 6.15 -9.56 0.43
C GLU A 322 6.32 -10.33 -0.87
N ARG A 323 6.67 -11.61 -0.80
CA ARG A 323 6.78 -12.47 -1.97
C ARG A 323 5.43 -12.66 -2.69
N ALA A 324 4.33 -12.82 -1.95
CA ALA A 324 2.99 -12.88 -2.54
C ALA A 324 2.66 -11.57 -3.30
N ILE A 325 2.97 -10.40 -2.71
CA ILE A 325 2.82 -9.09 -3.37
C ILE A 325 3.67 -9.03 -4.66
N ALA A 326 4.93 -9.48 -4.59
CA ALA A 326 5.83 -9.50 -5.73
C ALA A 326 5.34 -10.41 -6.87
N GLN A 327 4.79 -11.58 -6.55
CA GLN A 327 4.19 -12.50 -7.52
C GLN A 327 2.95 -11.86 -8.19
N ILE A 328 2.07 -11.25 -7.41
CA ILE A 328 0.88 -10.54 -7.93
C ILE A 328 1.31 -9.45 -8.92
N ALA A 329 2.28 -8.62 -8.53
CA ALA A 329 2.82 -7.57 -9.38
C ALA A 329 3.47 -8.13 -10.65
N ARG A 330 4.23 -9.23 -10.54
CA ARG A 330 4.86 -9.90 -11.67
C ARG A 330 3.84 -10.47 -12.65
N TYR A 331 2.80 -11.13 -12.19
CA TYR A 331 1.74 -11.65 -13.06
C TYR A 331 1.02 -10.54 -13.82
N ALA A 332 0.74 -9.41 -13.16
CA ALA A 332 0.15 -8.25 -13.82
C ALA A 332 1.10 -7.63 -14.85
N TYR A 333 2.38 -7.47 -14.50
CA TYR A 333 3.41 -6.97 -15.40
C TYR A 333 3.52 -7.81 -16.66
N ASP A 334 3.66 -9.13 -16.51
CA ASP A 334 3.79 -10.06 -17.64
C ASP A 334 2.54 -10.02 -18.53
N TYR A 335 1.35 -10.06 -17.93
CA TYR A 335 0.09 -10.02 -18.65
C TYR A 335 -0.02 -8.77 -19.54
N PHE A 336 0.14 -7.58 -18.97
CA PHE A 336 -0.03 -6.34 -19.72
C PHE A 336 1.11 -6.05 -20.70
N THR A 337 2.30 -6.57 -20.45
CA THR A 337 3.42 -6.45 -21.39
C THR A 337 3.23 -7.35 -22.61
N PHE A 338 2.76 -8.60 -22.44
CA PHE A 338 2.73 -9.58 -23.51
C PHE A 338 1.40 -9.66 -24.26
N THR A 339 0.26 -9.31 -23.64
CA THR A 339 -1.04 -9.35 -24.35
C THR A 339 -1.16 -8.29 -25.44
N ARG A 340 -0.47 -7.17 -25.34
CA ARG A 340 -0.44 -6.13 -26.38
C ARG A 340 0.32 -6.57 -27.65
N ARG A 341 1.36 -7.41 -27.51
CA ARG A 341 2.13 -7.94 -28.65
C ARG A 341 1.36 -8.93 -29.52
N SER A 342 0.24 -9.46 -29.04
CA SER A 342 -0.58 -10.45 -29.79
C SER A 342 -1.68 -9.80 -30.63
N GLY A 343 -1.86 -8.49 -30.58
CA GLY A 343 -2.93 -7.74 -31.23
C GLY A 343 -2.47 -6.65 -32.20
N SER A 344 -1.15 -6.58 -32.49
CA SER A 344 -0.56 -5.64 -33.48
C SER A 344 -0.13 -6.36 -34.75
#